data_1b6f75ec0c5d3ccba3dbb06237330585
#
_entry.id   1b6f75ec0c5d3ccba3dbb06237330585
#
_cell.length_a   1.000
_cell.length_b   1.000
_cell.length_c   1.000
_cell.angle_alpha   90.00
_cell.angle_beta   90.00
_cell.angle_gamma   90.00
#
_symmetry.space_group_name_H-M   'P 1'
#
loop_
_entity.id
_entity.type
_entity.pdbx_description
1 polymer ?
#
loop_
_entity_poly.entity_id
_entity_poly.type
_entity_poly.pdbx_seq_one_letter_code
_entity_poly.pdbx_strand_id
1 'polypeptide(L)'
;MENRHSTDIPQGHTKEDIKVREKIIKDFYASWIAEHPTKQVINICLGKPINVKFLSINETYEKASRSYESTLAVFCLTEVLRNAVLIDEQPAKRNTRNQKQFEKLLVMKYEDIKLTVGIQRSNQDLVQYCITVPQLMPQSKTKPPLGTE
;
A
#
# COMPACT_ATOMS: atom_id res chain seq x y z
N MET A 1 20.72 -7.82 -3.54
CA MET A 1 20.03 -8.98 -3.58
C MET A 1 19.39 -9.18 -4.90
N GLU A 2 19.48 -10.28 -5.40
CA GLU A 2 18.93 -10.43 -6.69
C GLU A 2 17.44 -10.37 -6.63
N ASN A 3 16.86 -10.07 -7.72
CA ASN A 3 15.45 -9.91 -7.80
C ASN A 3 14.80 -11.19 -8.30
N ARG A 4 15.10 -12.27 -7.64
CA ARG A 4 14.59 -13.53 -8.13
C ARG A 4 13.07 -13.62 -8.01
N HIS A 5 12.47 -12.76 -7.19
CA HIS A 5 11.03 -12.83 -7.01
C HIS A 5 10.28 -12.49 -8.28
N SER A 6 10.81 -11.57 -9.08
CA SER A 6 10.08 -11.16 -10.26
C SER A 6 9.94 -12.29 -11.27
N THR A 7 10.89 -13.24 -11.28
CA THR A 7 10.81 -14.35 -12.21
C THR A 7 9.94 -15.48 -11.67
N ASP A 8 9.73 -15.50 -10.34
CA ASP A 8 8.96 -16.55 -9.71
C ASP A 8 7.50 -16.18 -9.52
N ILE A 9 7.13 -14.95 -9.79
CA ILE A 9 5.79 -14.48 -9.52
C ILE A 9 4.91 -14.74 -10.74
N PRO A 10 3.81 -15.49 -10.56
CA PRO A 10 2.94 -15.73 -11.71
C PRO A 10 2.27 -14.46 -12.18
N GLN A 11 2.07 -14.35 -13.47
CA GLN A 11 1.48 -13.17 -14.07
C GLN A 11 0.03 -13.36 -14.48
N GLY A 12 -0.49 -14.58 -14.33
CA GLY A 12 -1.86 -14.85 -14.75
C GLY A 12 -2.89 -14.44 -13.73
N HIS A 13 -4.13 -14.77 -14.02
CA HIS A 13 -5.26 -14.34 -13.20
C HIS A 13 -6.06 -15.51 -12.65
N THR A 14 -5.50 -16.71 -12.64
CA THR A 14 -6.21 -17.85 -12.08
C THR A 14 -6.21 -17.77 -10.56
N LYS A 15 -7.11 -18.52 -9.93
CA LYS A 15 -7.15 -18.58 -8.48
C LYS A 15 -5.83 -19.05 -7.91
N GLU A 16 -5.20 -20.00 -8.59
CA GLU A 16 -3.90 -20.51 -8.15
C GLU A 16 -2.83 -19.43 -8.22
N ASP A 17 -2.84 -18.65 -9.30
CA ASP A 17 -1.88 -17.58 -9.44
C ASP A 17 -2.04 -16.56 -8.32
N ILE A 18 -3.27 -16.21 -8.00
CA ILE A 18 -3.53 -15.25 -6.94
C ILE A 18 -3.06 -15.79 -5.60
N LYS A 19 -3.32 -17.07 -5.33
CA LYS A 19 -2.87 -17.67 -4.06
C LYS A 19 -1.36 -17.67 -3.94
N VAL A 20 -0.66 -17.93 -5.04
CA VAL A 20 0.79 -17.89 -5.01
C VAL A 20 1.27 -16.47 -4.69
N ARG A 21 0.67 -15.48 -5.32
CA ARG A 21 1.05 -14.09 -5.04
C ARG A 21 0.72 -13.69 -3.60
N GLU A 22 -0.41 -14.16 -3.05
CA GLU A 22 -0.74 -13.89 -1.66
C GLU A 22 0.36 -14.39 -0.73
N LYS A 23 0.82 -15.61 -0.98
CA LYS A 23 1.85 -16.17 -0.13
C LYS A 23 3.16 -15.41 -0.28
N ILE A 24 3.49 -15.02 -1.50
CA ILE A 24 4.70 -14.26 -1.75
C ILE A 24 4.67 -12.94 -0.98
N ILE A 25 3.53 -12.27 -0.97
CA ILE A 25 3.39 -11.01 -0.25
C ILE A 25 3.52 -11.23 1.26
N LYS A 26 2.88 -12.26 1.79
CA LYS A 26 2.98 -12.55 3.22
C LYS A 26 4.41 -12.86 3.61
N ASP A 27 5.09 -13.65 2.79
CA ASP A 27 6.47 -14.00 3.08
C ASP A 27 7.38 -12.76 3.02
N PHE A 28 7.11 -11.88 2.09
CA PHE A 28 7.87 -10.63 2.02
C PHE A 28 7.70 -9.81 3.30
N TYR A 29 6.47 -9.65 3.76
CA TYR A 29 6.23 -8.87 4.98
C TYR A 29 6.91 -9.52 6.19
N ALA A 30 6.89 -10.84 6.27
CA ALA A 30 7.54 -11.52 7.38
C ALA A 30 9.03 -11.20 7.42
N SER A 31 9.69 -11.25 6.26
CA SER A 31 11.09 -10.90 6.17
C SER A 31 11.33 -9.43 6.48
N TRP A 32 10.46 -8.58 5.94
CA TRP A 32 10.61 -7.14 6.13
C TRP A 32 10.50 -6.77 7.61
N ILE A 33 9.53 -7.36 8.31
CA ILE A 33 9.34 -7.10 9.74
C ILE A 33 10.55 -7.57 10.53
N ALA A 34 11.12 -8.72 10.16
CA ALA A 34 12.30 -9.20 10.84
C ALA A 34 13.48 -8.24 10.69
N GLU A 35 13.56 -7.54 9.55
CA GLU A 35 14.63 -6.57 9.31
C GLU A 35 14.30 -5.17 9.81
N HIS A 36 13.05 -4.93 10.17
CA HIS A 36 12.59 -3.60 10.61
C HIS A 36 11.82 -3.75 11.91
N PRO A 37 12.56 -3.91 13.05
CA PRO A 37 11.87 -4.20 14.32
C PRO A 37 10.90 -3.13 14.76
N THR A 38 11.11 -1.87 14.36
CA THR A 38 10.18 -0.80 14.72
C THR A 38 8.91 -0.86 13.88
N LYS A 39 8.94 -1.58 12.77
CA LYS A 39 7.78 -1.75 11.88
C LYS A 39 7.24 -0.42 11.39
N GLN A 40 8.13 0.53 11.13
CA GLN A 40 7.69 1.82 10.62
C GLN A 40 8.77 2.48 9.79
N VAL A 41 8.34 3.38 8.90
CA VAL A 41 9.24 4.16 8.06
C VAL A 41 8.72 5.60 8.08
N ILE A 42 9.62 6.55 8.30
CA ILE A 42 9.23 7.95 8.28
C ILE A 42 8.99 8.40 6.84
N ASN A 43 7.80 8.93 6.60
CA ASN A 43 7.44 9.46 5.29
C ASN A 43 7.89 10.91 5.20
N ILE A 44 8.63 11.23 4.16
CA ILE A 44 9.20 12.56 4.00
C ILE A 44 8.12 13.61 3.82
N CYS A 45 7.12 13.33 3.01
CA CYS A 45 6.06 14.29 2.72
C CYS A 45 5.25 14.63 3.98
N LEU A 46 4.91 13.63 4.77
CA LEU A 46 4.08 13.84 5.96
C LEU A 46 4.90 14.16 7.20
N GLY A 47 6.20 13.88 7.18
CA GLY A 47 7.06 14.13 8.32
C GLY A 47 6.77 13.27 9.52
N LYS A 48 6.13 12.11 9.32
CA LYS A 48 5.74 11.22 10.40
C LYS A 48 5.99 9.78 10.01
N PRO A 49 6.15 8.90 11.00
CA PRO A 49 6.31 7.47 10.66
C PRO A 49 4.98 6.88 10.22
N ILE A 50 5.06 6.00 9.23
CA ILE A 50 3.94 5.18 8.81
C ILE A 50 4.20 3.79 9.36
N ASN A 51 3.25 3.28 10.13
CA ASN A 51 3.39 2.00 10.79
C ASN A 51 2.84 0.86 9.95
N VAL A 52 3.53 -0.29 9.99
CA VAL A 52 3.08 -1.50 9.31
C VAL A 52 2.53 -2.42 10.39
N LYS A 53 1.25 -2.74 10.30
CA LYS A 53 0.58 -3.57 11.29
C LYS A 53 -0.02 -4.80 10.62
N PHE A 54 -0.60 -5.68 11.42
CA PHE A 54 -1.25 -6.87 10.89
C PHE A 54 -2.28 -6.49 9.82
N LEU A 55 -3.05 -5.44 10.08
CA LEU A 55 -4.02 -4.94 9.12
C LEU A 55 -3.36 -4.57 7.80
N SER A 56 -2.17 -3.97 7.86
CA SER A 56 -1.45 -3.58 6.65
C SER A 56 -1.18 -4.78 5.76
N ILE A 57 -0.75 -5.87 6.38
CA ILE A 57 -0.42 -7.08 5.65
C ILE A 57 -1.69 -7.68 5.04
N ASN A 58 -2.75 -7.78 5.83
CA ASN A 58 -3.98 -8.39 5.36
C ASN A 58 -4.62 -7.62 4.21
N GLU A 59 -4.70 -6.31 4.31
CA GLU A 59 -5.29 -5.51 3.24
C GLU A 59 -4.43 -5.58 1.98
N THR A 60 -3.13 -5.57 2.15
CA THR A 60 -2.25 -5.56 0.99
C THR A 60 -2.26 -6.90 0.27
N TYR A 61 -2.16 -8.02 1.01
CA TYR A 61 -2.11 -9.28 0.28
C TYR A 61 -3.44 -9.60 -0.40
N GLU A 62 -4.54 -9.14 0.16
CA GLU A 62 -5.83 -9.36 -0.47
C GLU A 62 -5.98 -8.60 -1.77
N LYS A 63 -5.46 -7.39 -1.80
CA LYS A 63 -5.68 -6.52 -2.95
C LYS A 63 -4.54 -6.54 -3.94
N ALA A 64 -3.30 -6.53 -3.47
CA ALA A 64 -2.15 -6.50 -4.37
C ALA A 64 -1.97 -7.83 -5.10
N SER A 65 -2.40 -8.93 -4.49
CA SER A 65 -2.24 -10.24 -5.13
C SER A 65 -3.09 -10.40 -6.39
N ARG A 66 -4.03 -9.49 -6.59
CA ARG A 66 -4.91 -9.56 -7.76
C ARG A 66 -4.20 -9.23 -9.05
N SER A 67 -3.02 -8.61 -8.98
CA SER A 67 -2.26 -8.33 -10.18
C SER A 67 -0.78 -8.56 -9.93
N TYR A 68 -0.08 -8.85 -11.01
CA TYR A 68 1.36 -9.02 -10.98
C TYR A 68 2.05 -7.71 -10.59
N GLU A 69 1.61 -6.61 -11.21
CA GLU A 69 2.23 -5.30 -10.98
C GLU A 69 2.08 -4.85 -9.54
N SER A 70 0.90 -5.05 -8.96
CA SER A 70 0.71 -4.67 -7.56
C SER A 70 1.56 -5.53 -6.63
N THR A 71 1.69 -6.81 -6.95
CA THR A 71 2.54 -7.69 -6.15
C THR A 71 3.99 -7.22 -6.18
N LEU A 72 4.48 -6.85 -7.37
CA LEU A 72 5.84 -6.32 -7.47
C LEU A 72 6.03 -5.07 -6.65
N ALA A 73 5.01 -4.21 -6.60
CA ALA A 73 5.11 -2.95 -5.87
C ALA A 73 5.35 -3.17 -4.38
N VAL A 74 4.85 -4.27 -3.84
CA VAL A 74 5.03 -4.56 -2.41
C VAL A 74 6.51 -4.70 -2.05
N PHE A 75 7.32 -5.18 -2.99
CA PHE A 75 8.75 -5.34 -2.71
C PHE A 75 9.48 -4.01 -2.58
N CYS A 76 8.83 -2.91 -2.95
CA CYS A 76 9.40 -1.58 -2.77
C CYS A 76 8.87 -0.91 -1.51
N LEU A 77 8.43 -1.69 -0.53
CA LEU A 77 7.73 -1.18 0.63
C LEU A 77 8.45 -0.01 1.31
N THR A 78 9.73 -0.17 1.61
CA THR A 78 10.46 0.89 2.30
C THR A 78 10.47 2.18 1.49
N GLU A 79 10.75 2.07 0.19
CA GLU A 79 10.80 3.26 -0.66
C GLU A 79 9.44 3.91 -0.81
N VAL A 80 8.40 3.10 -0.93
CA VAL A 80 7.06 3.62 -1.07
C VAL A 80 6.65 4.36 0.19
N LEU A 81 6.88 3.76 1.36
CA LEU A 81 6.51 4.40 2.62
C LEU A 81 7.28 5.70 2.83
N ARG A 82 8.56 5.71 2.44
CA ARG A 82 9.39 6.90 2.65
C ARG A 82 9.05 8.03 1.69
N ASN A 83 8.84 7.72 0.43
CA ASN A 83 8.83 8.72 -0.62
C ASN A 83 7.47 9.06 -1.22
N ALA A 84 6.43 8.31 -0.90
CA ALA A 84 5.11 8.61 -1.46
C ALA A 84 4.64 10.00 -1.05
N VAL A 85 3.95 10.68 -1.95
CA VAL A 85 3.45 12.01 -1.68
C VAL A 85 1.93 11.98 -1.63
N LEU A 86 1.37 12.84 -0.81
CA LEU A 86 -0.07 12.92 -0.62
C LEU A 86 -0.73 13.49 -1.86
N ILE A 87 -1.75 12.83 -2.38
CA ILE A 87 -2.49 13.34 -3.53
C ILE A 87 -3.99 13.51 -3.25
N ASP A 88 -4.52 12.85 -2.22
CA ASP A 88 -5.94 12.97 -1.93
C ASP A 88 -6.21 12.51 -0.50
N GLU A 89 -7.38 12.87 0.02
CA GLU A 89 -7.87 12.40 1.30
C GLU A 89 -9.27 11.89 1.12
N GLN A 90 -9.61 10.83 1.82
CA GLN A 90 -10.93 10.24 1.73
C GLN A 90 -11.45 9.92 3.12
N PRO A 91 -12.77 10.01 3.32
CA PRO A 91 -13.31 9.59 4.61
C PRO A 91 -13.15 8.08 4.76
N ALA A 92 -12.91 7.64 5.98
CA ALA A 92 -12.88 6.22 6.27
C ALA A 92 -14.32 5.73 6.42
N LYS A 93 -14.55 4.47 6.02
CA LYS A 93 -15.88 3.89 6.09
C LYS A 93 -16.12 3.34 7.48
N ARG A 94 -17.06 3.92 8.19
CA ARG A 94 -17.31 3.53 9.57
C ARG A 94 -17.96 2.17 9.70
N ASN A 95 -18.66 1.75 8.68
CA ASN A 95 -19.37 0.48 8.74
C ASN A 95 -18.56 -0.68 8.20
N THR A 96 -17.26 -0.47 7.92
CA THR A 96 -16.41 -1.57 7.51
C THR A 96 -15.45 -1.91 8.64
N ARG A 97 -15.29 -3.18 8.88
CA ARG A 97 -14.45 -3.65 9.97
C ARG A 97 -13.04 -3.06 9.87
N ASN A 98 -12.48 -3.01 8.67
CA ASN A 98 -11.09 -2.62 8.52
C ASN A 98 -10.85 -1.13 8.52
N GLN A 99 -11.89 -0.33 8.31
CA GLN A 99 -11.71 1.11 8.24
C GLN A 99 -12.30 1.87 9.41
N LYS A 100 -13.12 1.22 10.24
CA LYS A 100 -13.82 1.94 11.29
C LYS A 100 -12.88 2.53 12.33
N GLN A 101 -11.68 2.01 12.45
CA GLN A 101 -10.71 2.53 13.41
C GLN A 101 -10.02 3.79 12.92
N PHE A 102 -10.22 4.15 11.67
CA PHE A 102 -9.55 5.31 11.10
C PHE A 102 -10.46 6.51 11.04
N GLU A 103 -9.88 7.67 11.26
CA GLU A 103 -10.57 8.92 11.10
C GLU A 103 -10.73 9.23 9.62
N LYS A 104 -9.70 9.03 8.84
CA LYS A 104 -9.75 9.19 7.40
C LYS A 104 -8.59 8.44 6.77
N LEU A 105 -8.63 8.33 5.46
CA LEU A 105 -7.59 7.69 4.69
C LEU A 105 -6.88 8.72 3.83
N LEU A 106 -5.56 8.57 3.74
CA LEU A 106 -4.74 9.39 2.86
C LEU A 106 -4.39 8.57 1.64
N VAL A 107 -4.55 9.15 0.47
CA VAL A 107 -4.16 8.49 -0.78
C VAL A 107 -2.84 9.11 -1.21
N MET A 108 -1.83 8.27 -1.35
CA MET A 108 -0.48 8.72 -1.65
C MET A 108 0.03 8.02 -2.90
N LYS A 109 1.00 8.62 -3.52
CA LYS A 109 1.52 8.14 -4.79
C LYS A 109 3.04 8.10 -4.78
N TYR A 110 3.60 7.02 -5.30
CA TYR A 110 5.03 6.90 -5.57
C TYR A 110 5.14 6.24 -6.94
N GLU A 111 5.56 7.01 -7.95
CA GLU A 111 5.58 6.53 -9.33
C GLU A 111 4.18 6.06 -9.71
N ASP A 112 4.00 4.82 -10.16
CA ASP A 112 2.68 4.30 -10.50
C ASP A 112 2.05 3.52 -9.34
N ILE A 113 2.63 3.61 -8.16
CA ILE A 113 2.15 2.87 -7.00
C ILE A 113 1.23 3.76 -6.16
N LYS A 114 0.11 3.19 -5.77
CA LYS A 114 -0.83 3.85 -4.90
C LYS A 114 -0.65 3.30 -3.49
N LEU A 115 -0.41 4.18 -2.54
CA LEU A 115 -0.31 3.83 -1.13
C LEU A 115 -1.48 4.47 -0.40
N THR A 116 -2.25 3.67 0.31
CA THR A 116 -3.31 4.19 1.15
C THR A 116 -2.87 4.09 2.60
N VAL A 117 -3.01 5.19 3.34
CA VAL A 117 -2.58 5.27 4.74
C VAL A 117 -3.77 5.72 5.57
N GLY A 118 -4.03 5.01 6.66
CA GLY A 118 -5.10 5.39 7.56
C GLY A 118 -4.56 6.19 8.73
N ILE A 119 -5.34 7.17 9.19
CA ILE A 119 -5.02 7.92 10.41
C ILE A 119 -5.89 7.34 11.51
N GLN A 120 -5.26 6.74 12.52
CA GLN A 120 -6.02 6.11 13.60
C GLN A 120 -6.73 7.13 14.46
N ARG A 121 -8.00 6.86 14.76
CA ARG A 121 -8.79 7.78 15.59
C ARG A 121 -8.19 7.95 16.97
N SER A 122 -7.71 6.86 17.53
CA SER A 122 -7.34 6.86 18.95
C SER A 122 -6.11 7.70 19.23
N ASN A 123 -5.16 7.74 18.31
CA ASN A 123 -3.88 8.38 18.61
C ASN A 123 -3.31 9.14 17.42
N GLN A 124 -4.02 9.21 16.33
CA GLN A 124 -3.58 9.92 15.11
C GLN A 124 -2.35 9.29 14.47
N ASP A 125 -2.02 8.07 14.83
CA ASP A 125 -0.90 7.38 14.19
C ASP A 125 -1.24 7.02 12.75
N LEU A 126 -0.22 7.05 11.92
CA LEU A 126 -0.37 6.67 10.52
C LEU A 126 -0.12 5.17 10.38
N VAL A 127 -1.00 4.49 9.66
CA VAL A 127 -0.90 3.04 9.47
C VAL A 127 -1.03 2.75 7.99
N GLN A 128 -0.07 2.00 7.44
CA GLN A 128 -0.20 1.56 6.05
C GLN A 128 -1.44 0.71 5.92
N TYR A 129 -2.32 1.08 5.00
CA TYR A 129 -3.54 0.34 4.77
C TYR A 129 -3.36 -0.61 3.59
N CYS A 130 -3.00 -0.10 2.42
CA CYS A 130 -2.90 -0.93 1.23
C CYS A 130 -1.91 -0.36 0.24
N ILE A 131 -1.26 -1.23 -0.53
CA ILE A 131 -0.38 -0.85 -1.62
C ILE A 131 -0.85 -1.58 -2.87
N THR A 132 -1.08 -0.85 -3.94
CA THR A 132 -1.48 -1.43 -5.22
C THR A 132 -0.93 -0.60 -6.37
N VAL A 133 -0.98 -1.17 -7.56
CA VAL A 133 -0.73 -0.43 -8.79
C VAL A 133 -2.05 -0.48 -9.54
N PRO A 134 -2.85 0.59 -9.44
CA PRO A 134 -4.14 0.59 -10.14
C PRO A 134 -3.93 0.76 -11.63
N GLN A 135 -4.89 0.30 -12.39
CA GLN A 135 -4.81 0.42 -13.80
C GLN A 135 -4.73 1.87 -14.20
N LEU A 136 -5.52 2.71 -13.54
CA LEU A 136 -5.44 4.16 -13.69
C LEU A 136 -5.25 4.74 -12.31
N MET A 137 -4.24 5.60 -12.17
CA MET A 137 -4.00 6.23 -10.89
C MET A 137 -5.13 7.22 -10.61
N PRO A 138 -5.67 7.25 -9.39
CA PRO A 138 -6.69 8.22 -9.05
C PRO A 138 -6.19 9.63 -9.28
N GLN A 139 -7.07 10.48 -9.77
CA GLN A 139 -6.74 11.86 -9.97
C GLN A 139 -7.00 12.63 -8.71
N SER A 140 -6.23 13.68 -8.53
CA SER A 140 -6.48 14.57 -7.43
C SER A 140 -7.81 15.25 -7.65
N LYS A 141 -8.46 15.65 -6.57
CA LYS A 141 -9.72 16.36 -6.71
C LYS A 141 -9.57 17.69 -7.37
N THR A 142 -8.40 18.27 -7.29
CA THR A 142 -8.13 19.48 -8.02
C THR A 142 -7.71 19.11 -9.38
N LYS A 143 -8.57 18.62 -10.19
CA LYS A 143 -8.21 18.24 -11.48
C LYS A 143 -7.62 19.32 -12.24
N PRO A 144 -6.71 19.06 -13.10
CA PRO A 144 -6.15 20.10 -13.96
C PRO A 144 -7.20 20.58 -14.91
N PRO A 145 -7.04 21.74 -15.35
CA PRO A 145 -7.97 22.29 -16.30
C PRO A 145 -8.00 21.44 -17.51
N LEU A 146 -8.98 21.58 -18.09
CA LEU A 146 -9.05 20.75 -19.07
C LEU A 146 -8.33 20.94 -20.07
N GLY A 147 -8.10 21.74 -20.23
CA GLY A 147 -7.28 21.85 -21.23
C GLY A 147 -6.36 20.89 -21.25
N THR A 148 -6.20 20.42 -20.32
CA THR A 148 -5.32 19.50 -20.35
C THR A 148 -5.97 18.41 -20.76
N GLU A 149 -6.65 18.50 -20.96
CA GLU A 149 -7.09 17.58 -21.30
C GLU A 149 -7.13 17.40 -22.00
#